data_c90fee37b6b0fec7d040b8b5bfba2492
#
_entry.id   c90fee37b6b0fec7d040b8b5bfba2492
#
_cell.length_a   1.000
_cell.length_b   1.000
_cell.length_c   1.000
_cell.angle_alpha   90.00
_cell.angle_beta   90.00
_cell.angle_gamma   90.00
#
_symmetry.space_group_name_H-M   'P 1'
#
loop_
_entity.id
_entity.type
_entity.pdbx_description
1 polymer ?
#
loop_
_entity_poly.entity_id
_entity_poly.type
_entity_poly.pdbx_seq_one_letter_code
_entity_poly.pdbx_strand_id
1 'polypeptide(L)'
;MAWILSVAVPHQPGQLAAVAEALAGAGINIDSVSGSGQDARGVLHVLVNDAEQAKSVLQSAGFTVTASRRALTASVENSLGVLARCARRLADAGINVEAIFLGADNQLVCVVADPAAAESAWEEATAAPR
;
A
#
# COMPACT_ATOMS: atom_id res chain seq x y z
N MET A 1 2.75 -12.61 2.32
CA MET A 1 1.57 -11.82 1.91
C MET A 1 1.78 -10.38 2.38
N ALA A 2 1.44 -9.42 1.55
CA ALA A 2 1.66 -8.02 1.86
C ALA A 2 0.37 -7.35 2.34
N TRP A 3 0.51 -6.43 3.28
CA TRP A 3 -0.61 -5.73 3.90
C TRP A 3 -0.36 -4.23 3.89
N ILE A 4 -1.41 -3.46 3.62
CA ILE A 4 -1.41 -2.01 3.76
C ILE A 4 -2.06 -1.65 5.08
N LEU A 5 -1.31 -0.95 5.93
CA LEU A 5 -1.86 -0.31 7.12
C LEU A 5 -2.04 1.17 6.82
N SER A 6 -3.21 1.67 7.12
CA SER A 6 -3.51 3.11 7.01
C SER A 6 -3.43 3.72 8.41
N VAL A 7 -2.60 4.74 8.55
CA VAL A 7 -2.31 5.38 9.83
C VAL A 7 -2.75 6.83 9.75
N ALA A 8 -3.70 7.22 10.59
CA ALA A 8 -4.14 8.61 10.69
C ALA A 8 -3.18 9.37 11.59
N VAL A 9 -2.67 10.49 11.12
CA VAL A 9 -1.73 11.34 11.85
C VAL A 9 -2.13 12.81 11.76
N PRO A 10 -1.77 13.63 12.76
CA PRO A 10 -1.85 15.08 12.57
C PRO A 10 -0.95 15.50 11.43
N HIS A 11 -1.38 16.45 10.62
CA HIS A 11 -0.56 16.95 9.51
C HIS A 11 0.44 17.98 10.03
N GLN A 12 1.56 17.48 10.54
CA GLN A 12 2.61 18.32 11.13
C GLN A 12 3.98 17.62 10.99
N PRO A 13 5.07 18.39 11.11
CA PRO A 13 6.41 17.81 11.01
C PRO A 13 6.66 16.70 12.03
N GLY A 14 7.40 15.69 11.62
CA GLY A 14 7.82 14.61 12.51
C GLY A 14 6.92 13.39 12.54
N GLN A 15 5.72 13.43 11.94
CA GLN A 15 4.80 12.29 12.00
C GLN A 15 5.30 11.09 11.19
N LEU A 16 5.79 11.32 9.99
CA LEU A 16 6.38 10.23 9.18
C LEU A 16 7.59 9.63 9.90
N ALA A 17 8.46 10.48 10.45
CA ALA A 17 9.63 10.02 11.19
C ALA A 17 9.23 9.14 12.38
N ALA A 18 8.24 9.56 13.16
CA ALA A 18 7.79 8.81 14.33
C ALA A 18 7.19 7.45 13.96
N VAL A 19 6.39 7.39 12.91
CA VAL A 19 5.83 6.12 12.41
C VAL A 19 6.95 5.18 11.93
N ALA A 20 7.86 5.70 11.11
CA ALA A 20 8.96 4.91 10.57
C ALA A 20 9.91 4.40 11.67
N GLU A 21 10.22 5.25 12.65
CA GLU A 21 11.07 4.88 13.79
C GLU A 21 10.43 3.81 14.66
N ALA A 22 9.11 3.90 14.90
CA ALA A 22 8.39 2.89 15.69
C ALA A 22 8.46 1.51 15.03
N LEU A 23 8.26 1.44 13.73
CA LEU A 23 8.33 0.18 12.98
C LEU A 23 9.77 -0.33 12.91
N ALA A 24 10.73 0.53 12.60
CA ALA A 24 12.13 0.15 12.52
C ALA A 24 12.66 -0.36 13.86
N GLY A 25 12.27 0.27 14.96
CA GLY A 25 12.66 -0.14 16.32
C GLY A 25 12.14 -1.52 16.70
N ALA A 26 11.08 -1.99 16.07
CA ALA A 26 10.52 -3.33 16.25
C ALA A 26 11.02 -4.33 15.21
N GLY A 27 11.94 -3.93 14.33
CA GLY A 27 12.48 -4.79 13.29
C GLY A 27 11.55 -5.00 12.10
N ILE A 28 10.57 -4.11 11.90
CA ILE A 28 9.61 -4.20 10.82
C ILE A 28 10.04 -3.30 9.67
N ASN A 29 10.27 -3.90 8.51
CA ASN A 29 10.59 -3.14 7.30
C ASN A 29 9.33 -2.57 6.67
N ILE A 30 9.41 -1.34 6.18
CA ILE A 30 8.39 -0.73 5.35
C ILE A 30 8.79 -0.98 3.90
N ASP A 31 8.05 -1.86 3.22
CA ASP A 31 8.36 -2.21 1.83
C ASP A 31 7.93 -1.11 0.86
N SER A 32 6.92 -0.35 1.23
CA SER A 32 6.46 0.78 0.44
C SER A 32 5.68 1.73 1.34
N VAL A 33 5.65 3.00 1.01
CA VAL A 33 4.93 4.00 1.77
C VAL A 33 4.35 5.05 0.83
N SER A 34 3.14 5.48 1.12
CA SER A 34 2.57 6.68 0.51
C SER A 34 1.89 7.49 1.61
N GLY A 35 1.82 8.79 1.40
CA GLY A 35 1.22 9.66 2.39
C GLY A 35 0.71 10.93 1.76
N SER A 36 -0.31 11.49 2.40
CA SER A 36 -0.85 12.77 2.00
C SER A 36 -1.36 13.50 3.23
N GLY A 37 -1.37 14.82 3.15
CA GLY A 37 -1.91 15.66 4.19
C GLY A 37 -2.72 16.79 3.59
N GLN A 38 -3.81 17.13 4.26
CA GLN A 38 -4.64 18.26 3.88
C GLN A 38 -5.17 18.91 5.15
N ASP A 39 -4.96 20.21 5.26
CA ASP A 39 -5.30 21.00 6.45
C ASP A 39 -4.60 20.43 7.69
N ALA A 40 -5.37 20.02 8.70
CA ALA A 40 -4.83 19.51 9.96
C ALA A 40 -4.66 17.98 9.97
N ARG A 41 -5.04 17.29 8.89
CA ARG A 41 -5.09 15.81 8.85
C ARG A 41 -4.11 15.25 7.85
N GLY A 42 -3.52 14.11 8.22
CA GLY A 42 -2.68 13.34 7.33
C GLY A 42 -3.02 11.86 7.40
N VAL A 43 -2.66 11.14 6.37
CA VAL A 43 -2.74 9.69 6.34
C VAL A 43 -1.47 9.13 5.74
N LEU A 44 -0.95 8.09 6.37
CA LEU A 44 0.18 7.32 5.85
C LEU A 44 -0.31 5.90 5.55
N HIS A 45 0.06 5.39 4.39
CA HIS A 45 -0.18 4.01 4.01
C HIS A 45 1.16 3.29 3.97
N VAL A 46 1.34 2.28 4.79
CA VAL A 46 2.59 1.52 4.85
C VAL A 46 2.35 0.07 4.44
N LEU A 47 3.21 -0.43 3.56
CA LEU A 47 3.19 -1.82 3.11
C LEU A 47 4.14 -2.63 3.99
N VAL A 48 3.60 -3.65 4.65
CA VAL A 48 4.35 -4.50 5.57
C VAL A 48 3.98 -5.97 5.34
N ASN A 49 4.84 -6.88 5.80
CA ASN A 49 4.58 -8.32 5.67
C ASN A 49 3.75 -8.87 6.83
N ASP A 50 3.93 -8.35 8.04
CA ASP A 50 3.21 -8.79 9.23
C ASP A 50 2.32 -7.67 9.75
N ALA A 51 1.04 -7.72 9.35
CA ALA A 51 0.07 -6.70 9.70
C ALA A 51 -0.22 -6.64 11.19
N GLU A 52 -0.34 -7.79 11.85
CA GLU A 52 -0.68 -7.86 13.26
C GLU A 52 0.41 -7.25 14.14
N GLN A 53 1.66 -7.59 13.86
CA GLN A 53 2.80 -7.03 14.60
C GLN A 53 2.92 -5.53 14.35
N ALA A 54 2.83 -5.10 13.11
CA ALA A 54 2.94 -3.68 12.75
C ALA A 54 1.83 -2.85 13.40
N LYS A 55 0.60 -3.33 13.35
CA LYS A 55 -0.54 -2.68 13.98
C LYS A 55 -0.34 -2.54 15.49
N SER A 56 0.09 -3.62 16.15
CA SER A 56 0.35 -3.63 17.58
C SER A 56 1.42 -2.62 17.96
N VAL A 57 2.53 -2.58 17.21
CA VAL A 57 3.64 -1.65 17.44
C VAL A 57 3.17 -0.20 17.31
N LEU A 58 2.42 0.11 16.25
CA LEU A 58 1.93 1.46 16.00
C LEU A 58 0.93 1.91 17.06
N GLN A 59 0.01 1.04 17.44
CA GLN A 59 -0.96 1.35 18.49
C GLN A 59 -0.29 1.57 19.85
N SER A 60 0.72 0.76 20.18
CA SER A 60 1.50 0.94 21.40
C SER A 60 2.29 2.24 21.42
N ALA A 61 2.68 2.73 20.27
CA ALA A 61 3.36 4.03 20.12
C ALA A 61 2.39 5.22 20.10
N GLY A 62 1.09 4.99 20.24
CA GLY A 62 0.07 6.03 20.28
C GLY A 62 -0.52 6.42 18.95
N PHE A 63 -0.23 5.67 17.88
CA PHE A 63 -0.80 5.95 16.55
C PHE A 63 -2.14 5.27 16.35
N THR A 64 -2.99 5.91 15.56
CA THR A 64 -4.30 5.37 15.18
C THR A 64 -4.19 4.67 13.83
N VAL A 65 -4.37 3.35 13.84
CA VAL A 65 -4.44 2.54 12.62
C VAL A 65 -5.91 2.42 12.22
N THR A 66 -6.27 3.05 11.10
CA THR A 66 -7.65 3.13 10.65
C THR A 66 -8.07 1.97 9.75
N ALA A 67 -7.11 1.31 9.12
CA ALA A 67 -7.39 0.17 8.26
C ALA A 67 -6.17 -0.74 8.16
N SER A 68 -6.43 -2.03 7.97
CA SER A 68 -5.42 -3.04 7.67
C SER A 68 -6.00 -3.91 6.55
N ARG A 69 -5.39 -3.87 5.38
CA ARG A 69 -5.96 -4.52 4.20
C ARG A 69 -4.88 -5.29 3.43
N ARG A 70 -5.26 -6.48 2.96
CA ARG A 70 -4.39 -7.25 2.08
C ARG A 70 -4.15 -6.46 0.79
N ALA A 71 -2.88 -6.35 0.39
CA ALA A 71 -2.50 -5.68 -0.85
C ALA A 71 -2.23 -6.70 -1.95
N LEU A 72 -2.62 -6.35 -3.16
CA LEU A 72 -2.15 -7.02 -4.36
C LEU A 72 -0.86 -6.34 -4.79
N THR A 73 0.17 -7.11 -5.06
CA THR A 73 1.48 -6.57 -5.45
C THR A 73 1.99 -7.29 -6.68
N ALA A 74 2.74 -6.58 -7.51
CA ALA A 74 3.43 -7.17 -8.65
C ALA A 74 4.59 -6.28 -9.07
N SER A 75 5.67 -6.90 -9.51
CA SER A 75 6.75 -6.16 -10.17
C SER A 75 6.34 -5.87 -11.61
N VAL A 76 6.41 -4.62 -12.00
CA VAL A 76 6.08 -4.19 -13.36
C VAL A 76 7.26 -3.45 -13.97
N GLU A 77 7.33 -3.45 -15.29
CA GLU A 77 8.34 -2.67 -15.99
C GLU A 77 7.99 -1.18 -15.89
N ASN A 78 8.97 -0.36 -15.56
CA ASN A 78 8.80 1.10 -15.53
C ASN A 78 9.02 1.65 -16.94
N SER A 79 8.00 1.54 -17.78
CA SER A 79 8.05 2.02 -19.16
C SER A 79 6.74 2.67 -19.56
N LEU A 80 6.78 3.38 -20.67
CA LEU A 80 5.62 4.12 -21.18
C LEU A 80 4.43 3.17 -21.41
N GLY A 81 3.28 3.50 -20.84
CA GLY A 81 2.03 2.80 -21.06
C GLY A 81 1.79 1.58 -20.19
N VAL A 82 2.73 1.15 -19.38
CA VAL A 82 2.55 -0.03 -18.52
C VAL A 82 1.39 0.16 -17.55
N LEU A 83 1.36 1.29 -16.84
CA LEU A 83 0.28 1.57 -15.89
C LEU A 83 -1.06 1.66 -16.61
N ALA A 84 -1.09 2.31 -17.78
CA ALA A 84 -2.33 2.42 -18.57
C ALA A 84 -2.86 1.05 -18.97
N ARG A 85 -1.98 0.14 -19.41
CA ARG A 85 -2.35 -1.23 -19.77
C ARG A 85 -2.91 -2.00 -18.56
N CYS A 86 -2.22 -1.94 -17.43
CA CYS A 86 -2.67 -2.62 -16.23
C CYS A 86 -4.02 -2.08 -15.77
N ALA A 87 -4.18 -0.77 -15.73
CA ALA A 87 -5.43 -0.13 -15.29
C ALA A 87 -6.59 -0.48 -16.22
N ARG A 88 -6.36 -0.51 -17.52
CA ARG A 88 -7.40 -0.89 -18.51
C ARG A 88 -7.85 -2.33 -18.30
N ARG A 89 -6.92 -3.24 -18.10
CA ARG A 89 -7.25 -4.65 -17.86
C ARG A 89 -8.05 -4.86 -16.60
N LEU A 90 -7.72 -4.14 -15.52
CA LEU A 90 -8.50 -4.19 -14.28
C LEU A 90 -9.91 -3.64 -14.49
N ALA A 91 -10.04 -2.52 -15.21
CA ALA A 91 -11.34 -1.94 -15.53
C ALA A 91 -12.21 -2.89 -16.36
N ASP A 92 -11.63 -3.53 -17.36
CA ASP A 92 -12.33 -4.49 -18.23
C ASP A 92 -12.79 -5.72 -17.44
N ALA A 93 -12.09 -6.08 -16.37
CA ALA A 93 -12.47 -7.14 -15.45
C ALA A 93 -13.48 -6.69 -14.38
N GLY A 94 -13.91 -5.43 -14.41
CA GLY A 94 -14.88 -4.89 -13.45
C GLY A 94 -14.31 -4.60 -12.07
N ILE A 95 -13.00 -4.48 -11.94
CA ILE A 95 -12.34 -4.26 -10.66
C ILE A 95 -12.15 -2.77 -10.41
N ASN A 96 -12.73 -2.28 -9.31
CA ASN A 96 -12.50 -0.92 -8.84
C ASN A 96 -11.23 -0.86 -7.99
N VAL A 97 -10.34 0.05 -8.34
CA VAL A 97 -9.10 0.27 -7.58
C VAL A 97 -9.39 1.29 -6.48
N GLU A 98 -9.24 0.89 -5.24
CA GLU A 98 -9.45 1.78 -4.09
C GLU A 98 -8.20 2.57 -3.72
N ALA A 99 -7.03 1.97 -3.91
CA ALA A 99 -5.75 2.64 -3.73
C ALA A 99 -4.72 1.98 -4.63
N ILE A 100 -3.83 2.77 -5.19
CA ILE A 100 -2.75 2.26 -6.02
C ILE A 100 -1.53 3.17 -5.87
N PHE A 101 -0.37 2.57 -5.78
CA PHE A 101 0.89 3.32 -5.82
C PHE A 101 2.02 2.43 -6.32
N LEU A 102 3.07 3.08 -6.77
CA LEU A 102 4.27 2.43 -7.25
C LEU A 102 5.33 2.56 -6.16
N GLY A 103 5.83 1.44 -5.69
CA GLY A 103 6.83 1.39 -4.63
C GLY A 103 8.24 1.12 -5.15
N ALA A 104 9.11 0.74 -4.24
CA ALA A 104 10.49 0.41 -4.55
C ALA A 104 10.57 -0.75 -5.54
N ASP A 105 11.63 -0.78 -6.36
CA ASP A 105 11.89 -1.81 -7.36
C ASP A 105 10.73 -2.00 -8.35
N ASN A 106 10.05 -0.90 -8.69
CA ASN A 106 8.92 -0.91 -9.61
C ASN A 106 7.78 -1.86 -9.18
N GLN A 107 7.63 -2.03 -7.88
CA GLN A 107 6.53 -2.81 -7.35
C GLN A 107 5.24 -2.00 -7.40
N LEU A 108 4.26 -2.48 -8.14
CA LEU A 108 2.92 -1.90 -8.18
C LEU A 108 2.10 -2.49 -7.04
N VAL A 109 1.50 -1.63 -6.23
CA VAL A 109 0.72 -2.00 -5.05
C VAL A 109 -0.71 -1.52 -5.24
N CYS A 110 -1.67 -2.41 -5.04
CA CYS A 110 -3.08 -2.12 -5.29
C CYS A 110 -3.96 -2.66 -4.16
N VAL A 111 -4.94 -1.86 -3.77
CA VAL A 111 -5.95 -2.26 -2.80
C VAL A 111 -7.31 -2.26 -3.49
N VAL A 112 -8.02 -3.37 -3.37
CA VAL A 112 -9.37 -3.58 -3.92
C VAL A 112 -10.27 -4.12 -2.83
N ALA A 113 -11.59 -4.08 -3.04
CA ALA A 113 -12.56 -4.51 -2.04
C ALA A 113 -12.43 -6.00 -1.69
N ASP A 114 -12.22 -6.85 -2.71
CA ASP A 114 -12.11 -8.31 -2.53
C ASP A 114 -10.83 -8.80 -3.24
N PRO A 115 -9.69 -8.79 -2.52
CA PRO A 115 -8.42 -9.18 -3.14
C PRO A 115 -8.38 -10.65 -3.58
N ALA A 116 -9.06 -11.55 -2.88
CA ALA A 116 -9.11 -12.96 -3.28
C ALA A 116 -9.84 -13.14 -4.61
N ALA A 117 -10.96 -12.45 -4.81
CA ALA A 117 -11.71 -12.51 -6.06
C ALA A 117 -10.97 -11.84 -7.22
N ALA A 118 -10.17 -10.83 -6.92
CA ALA A 118 -9.42 -10.05 -7.93
C ALA A 118 -8.07 -10.67 -8.31
N GLU A 119 -7.60 -11.67 -7.60
CA GLU A 119 -6.22 -12.18 -7.73
C GLU A 119 -5.88 -12.63 -9.16
N SER A 120 -6.77 -13.38 -9.79
CA SER A 120 -6.55 -13.86 -11.17
C SER A 120 -6.49 -12.71 -12.17
N ALA A 121 -7.40 -11.76 -12.07
CA ALA A 121 -7.41 -10.58 -12.93
C ALA A 121 -6.18 -9.70 -12.69
N TRP A 122 -5.72 -9.61 -11.46
CA TRP A 122 -4.51 -8.89 -11.12
C TRP A 122 -3.27 -9.51 -11.79
N GLU A 123 -3.14 -10.83 -11.71
CA GLU A 123 -2.04 -11.55 -12.33
C GLU A 123 -2.00 -11.33 -13.85
N GLU A 124 -3.17 -11.40 -14.51
CA GLU A 124 -3.25 -11.13 -15.94
C GLU A 124 -2.93 -9.67 -16.28
N ALA A 125 -3.46 -8.73 -15.46
CA ALA A 125 -3.27 -7.29 -15.70
C ALA A 125 -1.79 -6.89 -15.58
N THR A 126 -1.06 -7.52 -14.70
CA THR A 126 0.35 -7.18 -14.41
C THR A 126 1.34 -8.08 -15.15
N ALA A 127 0.88 -9.06 -15.88
CA ALA A 127 1.75 -9.92 -16.68
C ALA A 127 2.47 -9.13 -17.76
N ALA A 128 3.73 -9.49 -17.99
CA ALA A 128 4.50 -8.87 -19.07
C ALA A 128 3.86 -9.18 -20.42
N PRO A 129 3.92 -8.26 -21.39
CA PRO A 129 3.46 -8.53 -22.75
C PRO A 129 4.33 -9.62 -23.37
N ARG A 130 3.67 -10.48 -24.11
CA ARG A 130 4.34 -11.55 -24.86
C ARG A 130 4.86 -11.05 -26.18
#